data_e4a186624c6f77f72a7d47d07ae782e4
#
_entry.id   e4a186624c6f77f72a7d47d07ae782e4
#
_cell.length_a   1.000
_cell.length_b   1.000
_cell.length_c   1.000
_cell.angle_alpha   90.00
_cell.angle_beta   90.00
_cell.angle_gamma   90.00
#
_symmetry.space_group_name_H-M   'P 1'
#
loop_
_entity.id
_entity.type
_entity.pdbx_description
1 polymer ?
#
loop_
_entity_poly.entity_id
_entity_poly.type
_entity_poly.pdbx_seq_one_letter_code
_entity_poly.pdbx_strand_id
1 'polypeptide(L)'
;SVVIHRGHSYHLPLTIDQLQRETKIVMLGSCGGYHNLGKVLDHSPDAHIISSKQVGSMSVNEPIIRSINDQILAGNDVDWITSWRGLNGYFATKGREKAKGMFDDYIPPHKNLGAIFIKAYRKMLSSFDE
;
A
#
# COMPACT_ATOMS: atom_id res chain seq x y z
N SER A 1 9.12 -5.28 -8.70
CA SER A 1 8.13 -6.32 -8.36
C SER A 1 7.03 -5.76 -7.47
N VAL A 2 5.91 -6.44 -7.43
CA VAL A 2 4.73 -6.09 -6.64
C VAL A 2 4.40 -7.26 -5.71
N VAL A 3 4.21 -6.98 -4.43
CA VAL A 3 3.80 -7.99 -3.45
C VAL A 3 2.48 -7.55 -2.81
N ILE A 4 1.50 -8.44 -2.78
CA ILE A 4 0.16 -8.18 -2.26
C ILE A 4 -0.15 -9.21 -1.18
N HIS A 5 -0.44 -8.73 0.03
CA HIS A 5 -0.93 -9.58 1.13
C HIS A 5 -2.42 -9.34 1.31
N ARG A 6 -3.22 -10.39 1.16
CA ARG A 6 -4.69 -10.35 1.25
C ARG A 6 -5.25 -11.26 2.34
N GLY A 7 -4.39 -11.95 3.05
CA GLY A 7 -4.80 -12.87 4.10
C GLY A 7 -5.02 -12.18 5.46
N HIS A 8 -5.17 -12.99 6.50
CA HIS A 8 -5.24 -12.48 7.86
C HIS A 8 -3.92 -11.78 8.25
N SER A 9 -4.04 -10.75 9.07
CA SER A 9 -2.87 -10.05 9.61
C SER A 9 -1.94 -10.96 10.40
N TYR A 10 -2.48 -12.05 10.94
CA TYR A 10 -1.71 -13.09 11.63
C TYR A 10 -0.57 -13.65 10.75
N HIS A 11 -0.81 -13.78 9.44
CA HIS A 11 0.19 -14.30 8.49
C HIS A 11 1.06 -13.22 7.87
N LEU A 12 0.84 -11.97 8.21
CA LEU A 12 1.58 -10.83 7.61
C LEU A 12 3.09 -10.92 7.84
N PRO A 13 3.61 -11.31 9.03
CA PRO A 13 5.06 -11.45 9.22
C PRO A 13 5.73 -12.39 8.22
N LEU A 14 5.06 -13.48 7.84
CA LEU A 14 5.61 -14.42 6.85
C LEU A 14 5.74 -13.78 5.47
N THR A 15 4.78 -12.95 5.08
CA THR A 15 4.84 -12.22 3.81
C THR A 15 5.96 -11.18 3.85
N ILE A 16 6.08 -10.43 4.95
CA ILE A 16 7.11 -9.41 5.11
C ILE A 16 8.52 -10.02 5.03
N ASP A 17 8.73 -11.18 5.65
CA ASP A 17 10.02 -11.87 5.65
C ASP A 17 10.46 -12.28 4.25
N GLN A 18 9.55 -12.36 3.29
CA GLN A 18 9.85 -12.74 1.91
C GLN A 18 10.03 -11.54 0.98
N LEU A 19 9.88 -10.32 1.47
CA LEU A 19 10.08 -9.13 0.66
C LEU A 19 11.54 -9.00 0.25
N GLN A 20 11.73 -8.58 -0.99
CA GLN A 20 13.07 -8.32 -1.54
C GLN A 20 13.39 -6.83 -1.47
N ARG A 21 14.68 -6.51 -1.48
CA ARG A 21 15.14 -5.12 -1.44
C ARG A 21 14.59 -4.30 -2.61
N GLU A 22 14.44 -4.92 -3.76
CA GLU A 22 14.00 -4.29 -5.01
C GLU A 22 12.48 -4.24 -5.18
N THR A 23 11.71 -4.75 -4.23
CA THR A 23 10.25 -4.69 -4.29
C THR A 23 9.78 -3.23 -4.34
N LYS A 24 9.00 -2.89 -5.36
CA LYS A 24 8.58 -1.50 -5.60
C LYS A 24 7.22 -1.15 -5.02
N ILE A 25 6.30 -2.10 -4.99
CA ILE A 25 4.94 -1.88 -4.50
C ILE A 25 4.59 -2.99 -3.53
N VAL A 26 4.16 -2.61 -2.34
CA VAL A 26 3.67 -3.54 -1.31
C VAL A 26 2.27 -3.12 -0.91
N MET A 27 1.30 -4.01 -1.07
CA MET A 27 -0.05 -3.79 -0.63
C MET A 27 -0.35 -4.68 0.56
N LEU A 28 -0.70 -4.07 1.68
CA LEU A 28 -1.06 -4.75 2.92
C LEU A 28 -2.57 -4.64 3.11
N GLY A 29 -3.32 -5.46 2.38
CA GLY A 29 -4.78 -5.47 2.38
C GLY A 29 -5.40 -6.28 3.52
N SER A 30 -4.69 -6.41 4.62
CA SER A 30 -5.16 -7.11 5.81
C SER A 30 -5.42 -6.14 6.95
N CYS A 31 -6.08 -6.65 8.01
CA CYS A 31 -6.40 -5.83 9.19
C CYS A 31 -5.13 -5.29 9.84
N GLY A 32 -5.07 -3.97 10.05
CA GLY A 32 -3.96 -3.35 10.79
C GLY A 32 -2.63 -3.33 10.06
N GLY A 33 -2.60 -3.45 8.74
CA GLY A 33 -1.36 -3.42 7.96
C GLY A 33 -0.53 -2.16 8.17
N TYR A 34 -1.17 -1.06 8.56
CA TYR A 34 -0.51 0.21 8.84
C TYR A 34 0.58 0.11 9.92
N HIS A 35 0.43 -0.81 10.88
CA HIS A 35 1.39 -0.97 11.97
C HIS A 35 2.71 -1.65 11.56
N ASN A 36 2.83 -2.11 10.33
CA ASN A 36 3.98 -2.87 9.86
C ASN A 36 4.89 -2.09 8.88
N LEU A 37 4.68 -0.78 8.75
CA LEU A 37 5.42 0.05 7.78
C LEU A 37 6.94 -0.03 7.96
N GLY A 38 7.42 0.06 9.19
CA GLY A 38 8.84 0.00 9.49
C GLY A 38 9.47 -1.32 9.05
N LYS A 39 8.79 -2.43 9.31
CA LYS A 39 9.27 -3.77 8.93
C LYS A 39 9.32 -3.96 7.43
N VAL A 40 8.29 -3.46 6.71
CA VAL A 40 8.29 -3.50 5.25
C VAL A 40 9.47 -2.72 4.69
N LEU A 41 9.71 -1.52 5.20
CA LEU A 41 10.80 -0.67 4.73
C LEU A 41 12.19 -1.19 5.12
N ASP A 42 12.28 -2.03 6.17
CA ASP A 42 13.54 -2.73 6.49
C ASP A 42 13.92 -3.70 5.37
N HIS A 43 12.94 -4.39 4.78
CA HIS A 43 13.17 -5.34 3.69
C HIS A 43 13.24 -4.66 2.32
N SER A 44 12.38 -3.67 2.08
CA SER A 44 12.19 -3.02 0.79
C SER A 44 12.20 -1.50 0.97
N PRO A 45 13.38 -0.86 1.07
CA PRO A 45 13.51 0.55 1.46
C PRO A 45 12.81 1.55 0.54
N ASP A 46 12.66 1.21 -0.74
CA ASP A 46 12.09 2.10 -1.74
C ASP A 46 10.64 1.75 -2.08
N ALA A 47 10.02 0.82 -1.35
CA ALA A 47 8.67 0.37 -1.67
C ALA A 47 7.63 1.47 -1.48
N HIS A 48 6.69 1.52 -2.43
CA HIS A 48 5.46 2.29 -2.31
C HIS A 48 4.45 1.41 -1.58
N ILE A 49 3.99 1.84 -0.41
CA ILE A 49 3.18 1.01 0.47
C ILE A 49 1.73 1.49 0.47
N ILE A 50 0.81 0.57 0.17
CA ILE A 50 -0.62 0.74 0.42
C ILE A 50 -0.94 -0.05 1.69
N SER A 51 -1.52 0.59 2.67
CA SER A 51 -1.86 -0.06 3.94
C SER A 51 -3.26 0.32 4.40
N SER A 52 -3.79 -0.46 5.34
CA SER A 52 -5.10 -0.20 5.95
C SER A 52 -4.92 0.07 7.44
N LYS A 53 -5.64 1.06 7.96
CA LYS A 53 -5.67 1.39 9.40
C LYS A 53 -6.57 0.43 10.17
N GLN A 54 -7.57 -0.11 9.52
CA GLN A 54 -8.62 -0.91 10.12
C GLN A 54 -8.71 -2.29 9.46
N VAL A 55 -9.90 -2.68 9.09
CA VAL A 55 -10.18 -4.00 8.51
C VAL A 55 -9.87 -3.99 7.02
N GLY A 56 -9.10 -4.99 6.56
CA GLY A 56 -8.94 -5.26 5.15
C GLY A 56 -10.20 -5.92 4.58
N SER A 57 -10.57 -5.58 3.35
CA SER A 57 -11.78 -6.08 2.70
C SER A 57 -11.51 -6.47 1.25
N MET A 58 -12.04 -7.62 0.84
CA MET A 58 -11.94 -8.08 -0.55
C MET A 58 -12.62 -7.11 -1.50
N SER A 59 -13.77 -6.54 -1.12
CA SER A 59 -14.49 -5.59 -1.96
C SER A 59 -13.74 -4.30 -2.21
N VAL A 60 -12.73 -4.00 -1.39
CA VAL A 60 -11.84 -2.85 -1.55
C VAL A 60 -10.51 -3.29 -2.18
N ASN A 61 -9.96 -4.42 -1.77
CA ASN A 61 -8.68 -4.91 -2.29
C ASN A 61 -8.73 -5.15 -3.81
N GLU A 62 -9.80 -5.77 -4.32
CA GLU A 62 -9.92 -6.11 -5.74
C GLU A 62 -9.86 -4.88 -6.66
N PRO A 63 -10.64 -3.82 -6.45
CA PRO A 63 -10.54 -2.62 -7.29
C PRO A 63 -9.16 -1.96 -7.23
N ILE A 64 -8.50 -1.94 -6.08
CA ILE A 64 -7.16 -1.37 -5.94
C ILE A 64 -6.15 -2.19 -6.76
N ILE A 65 -6.17 -3.51 -6.60
CA ILE A 65 -5.27 -4.42 -7.34
C ILE A 65 -5.49 -4.28 -8.84
N ARG A 66 -6.75 -4.20 -9.27
CA ARG A 66 -7.07 -4.04 -10.70
C ARG A 66 -6.51 -2.73 -11.25
N SER A 67 -6.64 -1.63 -10.51
CA SER A 67 -6.09 -0.34 -10.91
C SER A 67 -4.57 -0.39 -11.08
N ILE A 68 -3.87 -1.04 -10.15
CA ILE A 68 -2.41 -1.20 -10.24
C ILE A 68 -2.04 -2.04 -11.46
N ASN A 69 -2.68 -3.20 -11.62
CA ASN A 69 -2.38 -4.11 -12.71
C ASN A 69 -2.64 -3.51 -14.08
N ASP A 70 -3.72 -2.76 -14.24
CA ASP A 70 -4.06 -2.12 -15.51
C ASP A 70 -2.97 -1.14 -15.94
N GLN A 71 -2.43 -0.35 -15.01
CA GLN A 71 -1.37 0.60 -15.31
C GLN A 71 -0.06 -0.11 -15.66
N ILE A 72 0.30 -1.16 -14.92
CA ILE A 72 1.52 -1.93 -15.18
C ILE A 72 1.43 -2.63 -16.54
N LEU A 73 0.30 -3.25 -16.86
CA LEU A 73 0.08 -3.93 -18.12
C LEU A 73 0.11 -2.97 -19.32
N ALA A 74 -0.29 -1.71 -19.10
CA ALA A 74 -0.19 -0.68 -20.13
C ALA A 74 1.23 -0.14 -20.30
N GLY A 75 2.20 -0.63 -19.50
CA GLY A 75 3.58 -0.18 -19.55
C GLY A 75 3.85 1.15 -18.86
N ASN A 76 2.92 1.61 -18.04
CA ASN A 76 3.01 2.89 -17.34
C ASN A 76 3.46 2.71 -15.89
N ASP A 77 4.10 3.74 -15.33
CA ASP A 77 4.28 3.84 -13.90
C ASP A 77 2.93 4.09 -13.22
N VAL A 78 2.80 3.64 -11.99
CA VAL A 78 1.55 3.84 -11.23
C VAL A 78 1.49 5.29 -10.72
N ASP A 79 0.50 6.03 -11.16
CA ASP A 79 0.20 7.38 -10.67
C ASP A 79 -0.79 7.26 -9.51
N TRP A 80 -0.27 7.37 -8.28
CA TRP A 80 -1.07 7.16 -7.07
C TRP A 80 -2.17 8.20 -6.89
N ILE A 81 -1.89 9.46 -7.23
CA ILE A 81 -2.87 10.54 -7.08
C ILE A 81 -4.05 10.32 -8.02
N THR A 82 -3.78 10.05 -9.29
CA THR A 82 -4.82 9.78 -10.29
C THR A 82 -5.57 8.51 -9.97
N SER A 83 -4.86 7.44 -9.57
CA SER A 83 -5.46 6.15 -9.21
C SER A 83 -6.42 6.30 -8.05
N TRP A 84 -6.03 7.01 -7.00
CA TRP A 84 -6.88 7.19 -5.82
C TRP A 84 -8.08 8.07 -6.10
N ARG A 85 -7.92 9.08 -6.96
CA ARG A 85 -9.06 9.89 -7.42
C ARG A 85 -10.08 9.03 -8.16
N GLY A 86 -9.63 8.16 -9.06
CA GLY A 86 -10.49 7.23 -9.78
C GLY A 86 -11.20 6.25 -8.86
N LEU A 87 -10.48 5.70 -7.87
CA LEU A 87 -11.04 4.78 -6.88
C LEU A 87 -12.06 5.48 -5.97
N ASN A 88 -11.81 6.72 -5.58
CA ASN A 88 -12.79 7.50 -4.83
C ASN A 88 -14.11 7.66 -5.61
N GLY A 89 -14.01 7.93 -6.90
CA GLY A 89 -15.20 8.01 -7.78
C GLY A 89 -15.92 6.67 -7.88
N TYR A 90 -15.18 5.57 -8.03
CA TYR A 90 -15.73 4.23 -8.08
C TYR A 90 -16.49 3.88 -6.81
N PHE A 91 -15.93 4.13 -5.63
CA PHE A 91 -16.57 3.82 -4.36
C PHE A 91 -17.66 4.81 -3.97
N ALA A 92 -17.70 5.99 -4.56
CA ALA A 92 -18.78 6.96 -4.34
C ALA A 92 -20.07 6.60 -5.08
N THR A 93 -20.04 5.57 -5.92
CA THR A 93 -21.21 5.11 -6.67
C THR A 93 -22.27 4.53 -5.73
N LYS A 94 -23.54 4.80 -6.03
CA LYS A 94 -24.68 4.27 -5.28
C LYS A 94 -24.61 2.75 -5.15
N GLY A 95 -24.86 2.26 -3.94
CA GLY A 95 -24.79 0.83 -3.63
C GLY A 95 -23.44 0.36 -3.09
N ARG A 96 -22.45 1.27 -3.01
CA ARG A 96 -21.10 0.95 -2.50
C ARG A 96 -20.73 1.69 -1.22
N GLU A 97 -21.72 2.18 -0.48
CA GLU A 97 -21.51 3.01 0.72
C GLU A 97 -20.66 2.31 1.78
N LYS A 98 -20.93 1.01 2.03
CA LYS A 98 -20.17 0.22 2.98
C LYS A 98 -18.72 0.03 2.55
N ALA A 99 -18.50 -0.28 1.27
CA ALA A 99 -17.16 -0.41 0.71
C ALA A 99 -16.41 0.92 0.74
N LYS A 100 -17.09 2.04 0.48
CA LYS A 100 -16.50 3.38 0.57
C LYS A 100 -15.98 3.67 1.96
N GLY A 101 -16.74 3.33 3.00
CA GLY A 101 -16.30 3.51 4.39
C GLY A 101 -15.03 2.71 4.69
N MET A 102 -14.93 1.49 4.20
CA MET A 102 -13.72 0.67 4.35
C MET A 102 -12.56 1.23 3.51
N PHE A 103 -12.83 1.69 2.29
CA PHE A 103 -11.81 2.27 1.42
C PHE A 103 -11.18 3.52 2.03
N ASP A 104 -11.94 4.31 2.76
CA ASP A 104 -11.44 5.52 3.40
C ASP A 104 -10.39 5.21 4.48
N ASP A 105 -10.33 3.99 4.99
CA ASP A 105 -9.30 3.53 5.93
C ASP A 105 -8.02 3.05 5.23
N TYR A 106 -8.03 2.89 3.92
CA TYR A 106 -6.84 2.55 3.14
C TYR A 106 -6.01 3.79 2.85
N ILE A 107 -4.71 3.64 2.99
CA ILE A 107 -3.77 4.74 2.85
C ILE A 107 -2.92 4.51 1.61
N PRO A 108 -3.04 5.37 0.58
CA PRO A 108 -2.18 5.27 -0.61
C PRO A 108 -0.76 5.75 -0.30
N PRO A 109 0.23 5.38 -1.13
CA PRO A 109 1.63 5.74 -0.88
C PRO A 109 1.88 7.24 -0.72
N HIS A 110 1.21 8.08 -1.50
CA HIS A 110 1.42 9.53 -1.47
C HIS A 110 0.84 10.21 -0.22
N LYS A 111 0.00 9.51 0.54
CA LYS A 111 -0.58 10.01 1.80
C LYS A 111 -0.13 9.21 3.01
N ASN A 112 0.78 8.25 2.82
CA ASN A 112 1.28 7.42 3.90
C ASN A 112 2.41 8.17 4.63
N LEU A 113 2.02 9.07 5.53
CA LEU A 113 2.95 9.94 6.25
C LEU A 113 3.96 9.14 7.06
N GLY A 114 3.55 8.01 7.65
CA GLY A 114 4.46 7.15 8.40
C GLY A 114 5.58 6.61 7.52
N ALA A 115 5.25 6.09 6.35
CA ALA A 115 6.24 5.57 5.41
C ALA A 115 7.13 6.69 4.87
N ILE A 116 6.55 7.83 4.51
CA ILE A 116 7.28 9.00 4.00
C ILE A 116 8.28 9.49 5.05
N PHE A 117 7.85 9.60 6.31
CA PHE A 117 8.71 10.02 7.41
C PHE A 117 9.88 9.05 7.64
N ILE A 118 9.60 7.74 7.69
CA ILE A 118 10.64 6.72 7.89
C ILE A 118 11.68 6.79 6.77
N LYS A 119 11.25 6.87 5.52
CA LYS A 119 12.15 6.98 4.37
C LYS A 119 13.02 8.22 4.45
N ALA A 120 12.43 9.37 4.75
CA ALA A 120 13.15 10.64 4.87
C ALA A 120 14.17 10.60 6.00
N TYR A 121 13.78 10.05 7.16
CA TYR A 121 14.66 9.93 8.33
C TYR A 121 15.86 9.03 8.03
N ARG A 122 15.64 7.86 7.42
CA ARG A 122 16.71 6.93 7.05
C ARG A 122 17.66 7.52 6.02
N LYS A 123 17.14 8.27 5.05
CA LYS A 123 17.95 8.96 4.06
C LYS A 123 18.83 10.03 4.71
N MET A 124 18.27 10.77 5.67
CA MET A 124 19.02 11.77 6.43
C MET A 124 20.15 11.11 7.22
N LEU A 125 19.88 10.00 7.92
CA LEU A 125 20.92 9.28 8.69
C LEU A 125 22.04 8.79 7.79
N SER A 126 21.74 8.22 6.61
CA SER A 126 22.75 7.71 5.70
C SER A 126 23.65 8.84 5.16
N SER A 127 23.14 10.06 5.04
CA SER A 127 23.94 11.21 4.59
C SER A 127 24.98 11.67 5.62
N PHE A 128 24.78 11.34 6.90
CA PHE A 128 25.78 11.63 7.94
C PHE A 128 26.93 10.63 7.96
N ASP A 129 26.74 9.44 7.40
CA ASP A 129 27.77 8.39 7.37
C ASP A 129 28.72 8.55 6.17
N GLU A 130 28.41 9.47 5.28
CA GLU A 130 29.28 9.83 4.15
C GLU A 130 30.28 10.93 4.60
#